data_31e5ecd39a878c6c6bbe5b8720bfc1b4
#
_entry.id   31e5ecd39a878c6c6bbe5b8720bfc1b4
#
_cell.length_a   1.000
_cell.length_b   1.000
_cell.length_c   1.000
_cell.angle_alpha   90.00
_cell.angle_beta   90.00
_cell.angle_gamma   90.00
#
_symmetry.space_group_name_H-M   'P 1'
#
loop_
_entity.id
_entity.type
_entity.pdbx_description
1 polymer ?
#
loop_
_entity_poly.entity_id
_entity_poly.type
_entity_poly.pdbx_seq_one_letter_code
_entity_poly.pdbx_strand_id
1 'polypeptide(L)'
;MSNFNLMAFGVYPYIALAICIIGSWARFDLSQYSWKAGSSQIFARSAAEQRYMRIASNLFHVGVLFVLAGHFVGLLMPAALYHVFISTENKQLLAMVSGGFFGVLCLIGLLMLLKRRMSDARVRASSTTSDIVLLFVLLTQLLLGLLSIFVSAGHMDGSVMVLLADWAQYTVTLQPVAAAASIESVSVVYKLHVFLGMTLFVLFPFTRLVHIISAPVWYLGRRYQIVRQKAVRPVAQRPQVRPLAQPAHERPVQAPQPGYAFSAVEVKDI
;
A
#
# COMPACT_ATOMS: atom_id res chain seq x y z
N MET A 1 -23.11 -30.16 -6.43
CA MET A 1 -22.29 -28.95 -6.68
C MET A 1 -22.99 -28.09 -7.71
N SER A 2 -23.24 -26.82 -7.40
CA SER A 2 -23.85 -25.90 -8.37
C SER A 2 -22.83 -25.44 -9.41
N ASN A 3 -23.28 -25.16 -10.64
CA ASN A 3 -22.40 -24.58 -11.68
C ASN A 3 -21.78 -23.25 -11.24
N PHE A 4 -22.49 -22.48 -10.42
CA PHE A 4 -21.97 -21.25 -9.86
C PHE A 4 -20.75 -21.48 -8.94
N ASN A 5 -20.80 -22.45 -8.03
CA ASN A 5 -19.67 -22.80 -7.18
C ASN A 5 -18.44 -23.23 -7.98
N LEU A 6 -18.65 -24.06 -9.03
CA LEU A 6 -17.54 -24.46 -9.89
C LEU A 6 -16.90 -23.25 -10.58
N MET A 7 -17.70 -22.34 -11.12
CA MET A 7 -17.18 -21.16 -11.79
C MET A 7 -16.49 -20.19 -10.82
N ALA A 8 -17.11 -19.89 -9.66
CA ALA A 8 -16.62 -18.90 -8.71
C ALA A 8 -15.42 -19.36 -7.87
N PHE A 9 -15.34 -20.66 -7.54
CA PHE A 9 -14.34 -21.19 -6.61
C PHE A 9 -13.42 -22.27 -7.20
N GLY A 10 -13.78 -22.82 -8.35
CA GLY A 10 -12.95 -23.78 -9.10
C GLY A 10 -12.21 -23.13 -10.26
N VAL A 11 -12.86 -22.31 -11.09
CA VAL A 11 -12.26 -21.74 -12.31
C VAL A 11 -11.72 -20.33 -12.09
N TYR A 12 -12.50 -19.46 -11.45
CA TYR A 12 -12.14 -18.05 -11.24
C TYR A 12 -10.79 -17.85 -10.55
N PRO A 13 -10.35 -18.64 -9.54
CA PRO A 13 -9.02 -18.50 -8.94
C PRO A 13 -7.89 -18.60 -9.96
N TYR A 14 -7.98 -19.48 -10.95
CA TYR A 14 -6.93 -19.61 -11.98
C TYR A 14 -6.91 -18.40 -12.92
N ILE A 15 -8.08 -17.90 -13.30
CA ILE A 15 -8.18 -16.67 -14.10
C ILE A 15 -7.55 -15.49 -13.32
N ALA A 16 -7.88 -15.38 -12.04
CA ALA A 16 -7.34 -14.32 -11.16
C ALA A 16 -5.82 -14.40 -11.01
N LEU A 17 -5.28 -15.59 -10.79
CA LEU A 17 -3.84 -15.82 -10.69
C LEU A 17 -3.13 -15.58 -12.02
N ALA A 18 -3.70 -16.04 -13.15
CA ALA A 18 -3.14 -15.79 -14.47
C ALA A 18 -3.06 -14.30 -14.78
N ILE A 19 -4.14 -13.53 -14.52
CA ILE A 19 -4.16 -12.08 -14.68
C ILE A 19 -3.13 -11.40 -13.76
N CYS A 20 -3.03 -11.85 -12.51
CA CYS A 20 -2.04 -11.32 -11.55
C CYS A 20 -0.61 -11.52 -12.05
N ILE A 21 -0.25 -12.72 -12.47
CA ILE A 21 1.12 -13.06 -12.90
C ILE A 21 1.45 -12.38 -14.23
N ILE A 22 0.64 -12.62 -15.26
CA ILE A 22 0.89 -12.10 -16.62
C ILE A 22 0.79 -10.57 -16.62
N GLY A 23 -0.24 -10.01 -15.97
CA GLY A 23 -0.44 -8.57 -15.89
C GLY A 23 0.67 -7.86 -15.11
N SER A 24 1.18 -8.47 -14.03
CA SER A 24 2.33 -7.92 -13.29
C SER A 24 3.60 -7.97 -14.10
N TRP A 25 3.84 -9.06 -14.84
CA TRP A 25 4.97 -9.16 -15.76
C TRP A 25 4.89 -8.10 -16.85
N ALA A 26 3.77 -8.02 -17.57
CA ALA A 26 3.57 -7.02 -18.61
C ALA A 26 3.77 -5.59 -18.10
N ARG A 27 3.25 -5.29 -16.91
CA ARG A 27 3.46 -3.98 -16.28
C ARG A 27 4.92 -3.71 -15.91
N PHE A 28 5.66 -4.72 -15.46
CA PHE A 28 7.09 -4.58 -15.19
C PHE A 28 7.85 -4.25 -16.46
N ASP A 29 7.57 -4.93 -17.55
CA ASP A 29 8.24 -4.74 -18.82
C ASP A 29 7.91 -3.37 -19.44
N LEU A 30 6.63 -2.99 -19.44
CA LEU A 30 6.15 -1.75 -20.07
C LEU A 30 6.40 -0.50 -19.23
N SER A 31 6.43 -0.56 -17.90
CA SER A 31 6.48 0.61 -17.03
C SER A 31 7.09 0.34 -15.65
N GLN A 32 8.39 0.11 -15.58
CA GLN A 32 9.10 -0.16 -14.33
C GLN A 32 8.95 0.94 -13.27
N TYR A 33 8.81 2.21 -13.68
CA TYR A 33 8.66 3.33 -12.74
C TYR A 33 7.31 3.35 -12.02
N SER A 34 6.28 2.75 -12.60
CA SER A 34 4.94 2.69 -12.02
C SER A 34 4.82 1.71 -10.83
N TRP A 35 5.85 0.90 -10.58
CA TRP A 35 5.92 -0.04 -9.46
C TRP A 35 6.20 0.62 -8.12
N LYS A 36 6.72 1.85 -8.13
CA LYS A 36 7.03 2.57 -6.90
C LYS A 36 5.75 3.15 -6.29
N ALA A 37 5.45 2.77 -5.06
CA ALA A 37 4.42 3.45 -4.30
C ALA A 37 4.94 4.83 -3.88
N GLY A 38 4.35 5.89 -4.45
CA GLY A 38 4.65 7.27 -4.02
C GLY A 38 4.20 7.47 -2.57
N SER A 39 5.10 8.00 -1.73
CA SER A 39 4.76 8.33 -0.35
C SER A 39 4.02 9.66 -0.31
N SER A 40 2.80 9.66 0.27
CA SER A 40 2.08 10.91 0.54
C SER A 40 2.65 11.71 1.72
N GLN A 41 3.75 11.25 2.32
CA GLN A 41 4.45 11.99 3.38
C GLN A 41 4.99 13.33 2.90
N ILE A 42 5.33 13.47 1.61
CA ILE A 42 5.78 14.74 1.01
C ILE A 42 4.73 15.86 1.12
N PHE A 43 3.45 15.51 1.29
CA PHE A 43 2.37 16.49 1.46
C PHE A 43 2.11 16.86 2.92
N ALA A 44 2.87 16.31 3.86
CA ALA A 44 2.71 16.62 5.27
C ALA A 44 3.26 18.02 5.57
N ARG A 45 2.42 18.86 6.21
CA ARG A 45 2.72 20.28 6.52
C ARG A 45 3.43 20.46 7.86
N SER A 46 3.32 19.46 8.74
CA SER A 46 3.84 19.52 10.09
C SER A 46 4.50 18.21 10.51
N ALA A 47 5.32 18.24 11.54
CA ALA A 47 5.90 17.05 12.15
C ALA A 47 4.82 16.10 12.70
N ALA A 48 3.70 16.66 13.19
CA ALA A 48 2.56 15.88 13.68
C ALA A 48 1.89 15.09 12.54
N GLU A 49 1.68 15.70 11.37
CA GLU A 49 1.15 15.01 10.18
C GLU A 49 2.10 13.93 9.67
N GLN A 50 3.42 14.19 9.69
CA GLN A 50 4.42 13.18 9.33
C GLN A 50 4.38 11.99 10.27
N ARG A 51 4.27 12.24 11.60
CA ARG A 51 4.14 11.19 12.61
C ARG A 51 2.84 10.40 12.42
N TYR A 52 1.72 11.07 12.19
CA TYR A 52 0.43 10.42 11.90
C TYR A 52 0.53 9.47 10.72
N MET A 53 1.12 9.91 9.60
CA MET A 53 1.30 9.08 8.42
C MET A 53 2.21 7.89 8.64
N ARG A 54 3.29 8.08 9.40
CA ARG A 54 4.21 6.99 9.74
C ARG A 54 3.51 5.93 10.58
N ILE A 55 2.75 6.35 11.59
CA ILE A 55 1.98 5.42 12.43
C ILE A 55 0.93 4.70 11.60
N ALA A 56 0.13 5.41 10.80
CA ALA A 56 -0.92 4.82 9.97
C ALA A 56 -0.34 3.79 8.98
N SER A 57 0.75 4.14 8.30
CA SER A 57 1.41 3.24 7.35
C SER A 57 2.02 2.02 8.05
N ASN A 58 2.67 2.19 9.19
CA ASN A 58 3.28 1.07 9.92
C ASN A 58 2.22 0.12 10.45
N LEU A 59 1.14 0.62 11.08
CA LEU A 59 0.04 -0.21 11.56
C LEU A 59 -0.59 -1.02 10.42
N PHE A 60 -0.85 -0.38 9.29
CA PHE A 60 -1.41 -1.06 8.13
C PHE A 60 -0.46 -2.14 7.59
N HIS A 61 0.82 -1.81 7.34
CA HIS A 61 1.75 -2.75 6.74
C HIS A 61 2.12 -3.90 7.68
N VAL A 62 2.36 -3.63 8.95
CA VAL A 62 2.59 -4.69 9.95
C VAL A 62 1.37 -5.60 10.02
N GLY A 63 0.17 -5.02 10.19
CA GLY A 63 -1.06 -5.79 10.26
C GLY A 63 -1.28 -6.66 9.02
N VAL A 64 -1.22 -6.08 7.81
CA VAL A 64 -1.48 -6.82 6.57
C VAL A 64 -0.43 -7.91 6.30
N LEU A 65 0.85 -7.67 6.59
CA LEU A 65 1.90 -8.66 6.38
C LEU A 65 1.70 -9.87 7.29
N PHE A 66 1.37 -9.67 8.57
CA PHE A 66 1.09 -10.79 9.48
C PHE A 66 -0.21 -11.51 9.11
N VAL A 67 -1.26 -10.80 8.69
CA VAL A 67 -2.50 -11.41 8.18
C VAL A 67 -2.22 -12.26 6.94
N LEU A 68 -1.47 -11.76 5.96
CA LEU A 68 -1.11 -12.53 4.76
C LEU A 68 -0.23 -13.73 5.08
N ALA A 69 0.76 -13.58 5.97
CA ALA A 69 1.60 -14.69 6.44
C ALA A 69 0.75 -15.78 7.13
N GLY A 70 -0.22 -15.34 7.97
CA GLY A 70 -1.17 -16.25 8.61
C GLY A 70 -2.03 -17.02 7.61
N HIS A 71 -2.51 -16.35 6.55
CA HIS A 71 -3.24 -17.02 5.46
C HIS A 71 -2.36 -18.02 4.71
N PHE A 72 -1.13 -17.61 4.37
CA PHE A 72 -0.19 -18.49 3.69
C PHE A 72 0.07 -19.77 4.50
N VAL A 73 0.46 -19.64 5.76
CA VAL A 73 0.72 -20.78 6.64
C VAL A 73 -0.57 -21.54 6.97
N GLY A 74 -1.64 -20.82 7.28
CA GLY A 74 -2.91 -21.42 7.70
C GLY A 74 -3.59 -22.25 6.63
N LEU A 75 -3.57 -21.80 5.37
CA LEU A 75 -4.27 -22.46 4.27
C LEU A 75 -3.39 -23.46 3.50
N LEU A 76 -2.10 -23.15 3.30
CA LEU A 76 -1.24 -23.96 2.44
C LEU A 76 -0.43 -25.02 3.17
N MET A 77 -0.32 -24.96 4.52
CA MET A 77 0.38 -25.98 5.28
C MET A 77 -0.45 -27.28 5.34
N PRO A 78 0.05 -28.41 4.80
CA PRO A 78 -0.66 -29.68 4.80
C PRO A 78 -0.93 -30.21 6.21
N ALA A 79 -2.05 -30.92 6.39
CA ALA A 79 -2.45 -31.49 7.67
C ALA A 79 -1.37 -32.41 8.27
N ALA A 80 -0.74 -33.22 7.46
CA ALA A 80 0.34 -34.12 7.88
C ALA A 80 1.53 -33.39 8.52
N LEU A 81 1.79 -32.13 8.12
CA LEU A 81 2.91 -31.38 8.66
C LEU A 81 2.56 -30.67 9.97
N TYR A 82 1.38 -30.04 10.06
CA TYR A 82 1.06 -29.28 11.28
C TYR A 82 0.55 -30.16 12.43
N HIS A 83 -0.03 -31.33 12.15
CA HIS A 83 -0.48 -32.25 13.19
C HIS A 83 0.64 -32.80 14.09
N VAL A 84 1.89 -32.70 13.63
CA VAL A 84 3.07 -33.04 14.47
C VAL A 84 3.20 -32.07 15.65
N PHE A 85 2.76 -30.82 15.49
CA PHE A 85 2.99 -29.74 16.47
C PHE A 85 1.71 -29.25 17.13
N ILE A 86 0.57 -29.28 16.44
CA ILE A 86 -0.66 -28.63 16.90
C ILE A 86 -1.90 -29.37 16.36
N SER A 87 -2.94 -29.48 17.19
CA SER A 87 -4.25 -29.98 16.75
C SER A 87 -4.96 -28.97 15.84
N THR A 88 -5.93 -29.43 15.04
CA THR A 88 -6.72 -28.57 14.16
C THR A 88 -7.48 -27.48 14.93
N GLU A 89 -8.07 -27.81 16.07
CA GLU A 89 -8.77 -26.88 16.95
C GLU A 89 -7.85 -25.76 17.47
N ASN A 90 -6.67 -26.14 17.97
CA ASN A 90 -5.68 -25.18 18.46
C ASN A 90 -5.11 -24.32 17.32
N LYS A 91 -4.95 -24.88 16.12
CA LYS A 91 -4.57 -24.11 14.91
C LYS A 91 -5.63 -23.10 14.57
N GLN A 92 -6.91 -23.46 14.65
CA GLN A 92 -8.05 -22.54 14.44
C GLN A 92 -8.02 -21.43 15.49
N LEU A 93 -7.88 -21.75 16.76
CA LEU A 93 -7.79 -20.76 17.84
C LEU A 93 -6.62 -19.79 17.63
N LEU A 94 -5.44 -20.31 17.29
CA LEU A 94 -4.26 -19.49 16.99
C LEU A 94 -4.53 -18.55 15.80
N ALA A 95 -5.16 -19.05 14.74
CA ALA A 95 -5.50 -18.24 13.57
C ALA A 95 -6.52 -17.12 13.90
N MET A 96 -7.53 -17.43 14.74
CA MET A 96 -8.54 -16.45 15.18
C MET A 96 -7.90 -15.36 16.05
N VAL A 97 -7.09 -15.73 17.04
CA VAL A 97 -6.46 -14.77 17.96
C VAL A 97 -5.43 -13.91 17.22
N SER A 98 -4.51 -14.52 16.49
CA SER A 98 -3.49 -13.77 15.74
C SER A 98 -4.11 -12.96 14.59
N GLY A 99 -5.01 -13.57 13.83
CA GLY A 99 -5.75 -12.90 12.75
C GLY A 99 -6.60 -11.74 13.26
N GLY A 100 -7.27 -11.89 14.40
CA GLY A 100 -8.03 -10.84 15.07
C GLY A 100 -7.13 -9.68 15.50
N PHE A 101 -6.04 -9.97 16.20
CA PHE A 101 -5.10 -8.95 16.67
C PHE A 101 -4.49 -8.15 15.51
N PHE A 102 -3.86 -8.83 14.56
CA PHE A 102 -3.24 -8.15 13.41
C PHE A 102 -4.26 -7.56 12.43
N GLY A 103 -5.45 -8.16 12.33
CA GLY A 103 -6.56 -7.62 11.56
C GLY A 103 -7.06 -6.29 12.13
N VAL A 104 -7.20 -6.15 13.44
CA VAL A 104 -7.57 -4.88 14.08
C VAL A 104 -6.47 -3.83 13.91
N LEU A 105 -5.19 -4.18 14.06
CA LEU A 105 -4.08 -3.25 13.77
C LEU A 105 -4.13 -2.75 12.32
N CYS A 106 -4.34 -3.69 11.38
CA CYS A 106 -4.49 -3.37 9.97
C CYS A 106 -5.69 -2.42 9.73
N LEU A 107 -6.83 -2.69 10.37
CA LEU A 107 -8.04 -1.88 10.25
C LEU A 107 -7.82 -0.45 10.73
N ILE A 108 -7.21 -0.27 11.90
CA ILE A 108 -6.88 1.06 12.43
C ILE A 108 -5.97 1.81 11.45
N GLY A 109 -4.90 1.15 10.98
CA GLY A 109 -3.98 1.74 10.00
C GLY A 109 -4.68 2.12 8.70
N LEU A 110 -5.53 1.24 8.16
CA LEU A 110 -6.28 1.46 6.92
C LEU A 110 -7.28 2.61 7.05
N LEU A 111 -8.02 2.69 8.15
CA LEU A 111 -8.97 3.78 8.42
C LEU A 111 -8.25 5.12 8.55
N MET A 112 -7.08 5.15 9.20
CA MET A 112 -6.25 6.36 9.28
C MET A 112 -5.78 6.82 7.89
N LEU A 113 -5.33 5.90 7.03
CA LEU A 113 -4.92 6.19 5.66
C LEU A 113 -6.11 6.67 4.80
N LEU A 114 -7.25 6.00 4.93
CA LEU A 114 -8.48 6.35 4.21
C LEU A 114 -8.98 7.74 4.63
N LYS A 115 -9.06 8.01 5.95
CA LYS A 115 -9.43 9.33 6.48
C LYS A 115 -8.57 10.43 5.86
N ARG A 116 -7.24 10.28 5.87
CA ARG A 116 -6.35 11.27 5.29
C ARG A 116 -6.58 11.45 3.80
N ARG A 117 -6.73 10.35 3.05
CA ARG A 117 -6.95 10.42 1.60
C ARG A 117 -8.25 11.12 1.23
N MET A 118 -9.29 10.97 2.05
CA MET A 118 -10.59 11.61 1.82
C MET A 118 -10.62 13.06 2.32
N SER A 119 -9.89 13.40 3.40
CA SER A 119 -9.95 14.71 4.06
C SER A 119 -8.93 15.71 3.51
N ASP A 120 -7.75 15.26 3.05
CA ASP A 120 -6.71 16.16 2.54
C ASP A 120 -6.87 16.37 1.04
N ALA A 121 -7.24 17.60 0.64
CA ALA A 121 -7.48 17.98 -0.76
C ALA A 121 -6.25 17.74 -1.66
N ARG A 122 -5.02 17.92 -1.15
CA ARG A 122 -3.78 17.70 -1.92
C ARG A 122 -3.53 16.22 -2.18
N VAL A 123 -3.72 15.38 -1.13
CA VAL A 123 -3.59 13.93 -1.26
C VAL A 123 -4.65 13.40 -2.20
N ARG A 124 -5.88 13.94 -2.11
CA ARG A 124 -6.99 13.56 -2.99
C ARG A 124 -6.74 13.97 -4.44
N ALA A 125 -6.24 15.17 -4.69
CA ALA A 125 -5.89 15.64 -6.04
C ALA A 125 -4.76 14.83 -6.70
N SER A 126 -3.84 14.26 -5.90
CA SER A 126 -2.77 13.37 -6.38
C SER A 126 -3.17 11.90 -6.49
N SER A 127 -4.41 11.55 -6.11
CA SER A 127 -4.91 10.18 -6.09
C SER A 127 -5.70 9.88 -7.36
N THR A 128 -5.46 8.71 -7.93
CA THR A 128 -6.30 8.20 -9.02
C THR A 128 -7.57 7.55 -8.45
N THR A 129 -8.60 7.42 -9.29
CA THR A 129 -9.84 6.72 -8.91
C THR A 129 -9.54 5.28 -8.47
N SER A 130 -8.62 4.60 -9.15
CA SER A 130 -8.20 3.24 -8.79
C SER A 130 -7.57 3.15 -7.39
N ASP A 131 -6.86 4.19 -6.93
CA ASP A 131 -6.29 4.23 -5.58
C ASP A 131 -7.39 4.28 -4.51
N ILE A 132 -8.46 5.02 -4.76
CA ILE A 132 -9.59 5.16 -3.84
C ILE A 132 -10.41 3.87 -3.81
N VAL A 133 -10.76 3.36 -4.99
CA VAL A 133 -11.49 2.08 -5.13
C VAL A 133 -10.74 0.95 -4.43
N LEU A 134 -9.43 0.85 -4.64
CA LEU A 134 -8.61 -0.16 -3.98
C LEU A 134 -8.68 -0.09 -2.46
N LEU A 135 -8.63 1.12 -1.87
CA LEU A 135 -8.73 1.25 -0.40
C LEU A 135 -10.08 0.78 0.13
N PHE A 136 -11.18 1.04 -0.58
CA PHE A 136 -12.51 0.55 -0.19
C PHE A 136 -12.62 -0.97 -0.36
N VAL A 137 -12.08 -1.54 -1.44
CA VAL A 137 -12.03 -3.00 -1.65
C VAL A 137 -11.22 -3.67 -0.54
N LEU A 138 -10.06 -3.11 -0.17
CA LEU A 138 -9.24 -3.61 0.95
C LEU A 138 -9.98 -3.49 2.28
N LEU A 139 -10.71 -2.39 2.52
CA LEU A 139 -11.53 -2.23 3.72
C LEU A 139 -12.61 -3.30 3.79
N THR A 140 -13.36 -3.52 2.70
CA THR A 140 -14.39 -4.55 2.63
C THR A 140 -13.80 -5.95 2.85
N GLN A 141 -12.67 -6.26 2.21
CA GLN A 141 -11.96 -7.52 2.39
C GLN A 141 -11.55 -7.75 3.85
N LEU A 142 -11.02 -6.72 4.50
CA LEU A 142 -10.58 -6.79 5.90
C LEU A 142 -11.77 -6.95 6.85
N LEU A 143 -12.87 -6.24 6.61
CA LEU A 143 -14.10 -6.38 7.41
C LEU A 143 -14.71 -7.78 7.26
N LEU A 144 -14.76 -8.34 6.05
CA LEU A 144 -15.20 -9.72 5.83
C LEU A 144 -14.28 -10.71 6.55
N GLY A 145 -12.95 -10.48 6.54
CA GLY A 145 -11.99 -11.31 7.27
C GLY A 145 -12.20 -11.25 8.79
N LEU A 146 -12.43 -10.08 9.37
CA LEU A 146 -12.75 -9.94 10.78
C LEU A 146 -14.11 -10.54 11.12
N LEU A 147 -15.12 -10.38 10.26
CA LEU A 147 -16.43 -10.98 10.42
C LEU A 147 -16.35 -12.52 10.41
N SER A 148 -15.49 -13.09 9.57
CA SER A 148 -15.30 -14.54 9.50
C SER A 148 -14.80 -15.15 10.83
N ILE A 149 -14.07 -14.36 11.66
CA ILE A 149 -13.65 -14.79 13.00
C ILE A 149 -14.86 -15.01 13.92
N PHE A 150 -15.86 -14.12 13.89
CA PHE A 150 -17.07 -14.27 14.67
C PHE A 150 -17.89 -15.51 14.22
N VAL A 151 -17.95 -15.75 12.91
CA VAL A 151 -18.59 -16.97 12.37
C VAL A 151 -17.83 -18.22 12.79
N SER A 152 -16.49 -18.17 12.78
CA SER A 152 -15.60 -19.26 13.20
C SER A 152 -15.73 -19.59 14.70
N ALA A 153 -15.99 -18.58 15.53
CA ALA A 153 -16.22 -18.76 16.97
C ALA A 153 -17.45 -19.61 17.32
N GLY A 154 -18.41 -19.70 16.40
CA GLY A 154 -19.58 -20.59 16.51
C GLY A 154 -19.29 -22.08 16.20
N HIS A 155 -18.13 -22.39 15.60
CA HIS A 155 -17.75 -23.74 15.16
C HIS A 155 -16.27 -23.98 15.48
N MET A 156 -15.98 -24.30 16.75
CA MET A 156 -14.59 -24.42 17.25
C MET A 156 -13.98 -25.83 17.02
N ASP A 157 -14.65 -26.66 16.22
CA ASP A 157 -14.24 -28.03 15.90
C ASP A 157 -13.15 -28.15 14.83
N GLY A 158 -12.74 -27.01 14.23
CA GLY A 158 -11.74 -26.97 13.18
C GLY A 158 -12.23 -27.37 11.78
N SER A 159 -13.47 -27.87 11.64
CA SER A 159 -14.00 -28.41 10.37
C SER A 159 -13.98 -27.39 9.24
N VAL A 160 -14.45 -26.17 9.51
CA VAL A 160 -14.47 -25.08 8.52
C VAL A 160 -13.06 -24.69 8.07
N MET A 161 -12.09 -24.69 8.99
CA MET A 161 -10.70 -24.39 8.67
C MET A 161 -10.07 -25.44 7.75
N VAL A 162 -10.42 -26.73 7.95
CA VAL A 162 -9.98 -27.81 7.07
C VAL A 162 -10.55 -27.61 5.67
N LEU A 163 -11.86 -27.36 5.53
CA LEU A 163 -12.50 -27.13 4.22
C LEU A 163 -11.88 -25.96 3.45
N LEU A 164 -11.55 -24.87 4.15
CA LEU A 164 -10.90 -23.70 3.52
C LEU A 164 -9.44 -24.00 3.13
N ALA A 165 -8.73 -24.79 3.96
CA ALA A 165 -7.36 -25.23 3.65
C ALA A 165 -7.37 -26.19 2.44
N ASP A 166 -8.30 -27.12 2.40
CA ASP A 166 -8.48 -28.05 1.27
C ASP A 166 -8.80 -27.28 -0.03
N TRP A 167 -9.69 -26.28 0.04
CA TRP A 167 -9.94 -25.42 -1.12
C TRP A 167 -8.66 -24.77 -1.65
N ALA A 168 -7.83 -24.20 -0.77
CA ALA A 168 -6.59 -23.54 -1.17
C ALA A 168 -5.58 -24.56 -1.73
N GLN A 169 -5.42 -25.72 -1.08
CA GLN A 169 -4.49 -26.77 -1.49
C GLN A 169 -4.91 -27.40 -2.82
N TYR A 170 -6.20 -27.69 -3.02
CA TYR A 170 -6.72 -28.18 -4.32
C TYR A 170 -6.56 -27.12 -5.42
N THR A 171 -6.72 -25.83 -5.08
CA THR A 171 -6.47 -24.76 -6.04
C THR A 171 -5.02 -24.74 -6.51
N VAL A 172 -4.05 -24.79 -5.60
CA VAL A 172 -2.61 -24.77 -5.98
C VAL A 172 -2.14 -26.06 -6.62
N THR A 173 -2.83 -27.20 -6.37
CA THR A 173 -2.55 -28.49 -7.00
C THR A 173 -3.35 -28.74 -8.27
N LEU A 174 -4.00 -27.71 -8.82
CA LEU A 174 -4.74 -27.72 -10.09
C LEU A 174 -5.92 -28.69 -10.12
N GLN A 175 -6.70 -28.78 -9.04
CA GLN A 175 -7.86 -29.61 -8.88
C GLN A 175 -9.16 -28.77 -8.73
N PRO A 176 -9.66 -28.13 -9.78
CA PRO A 176 -10.74 -27.13 -9.68
C PRO A 176 -12.07 -27.74 -9.18
N VAL A 177 -12.36 -28.95 -9.51
CA VAL A 177 -13.60 -29.64 -9.11
C VAL A 177 -13.57 -29.94 -7.60
N ALA A 178 -12.45 -30.47 -7.10
CA ALA A 178 -12.27 -30.76 -5.68
C ALA A 178 -12.26 -29.45 -4.84
N ALA A 179 -11.60 -28.41 -5.34
CA ALA A 179 -11.61 -27.08 -4.72
C ALA A 179 -13.04 -26.51 -4.61
N ALA A 180 -13.83 -26.55 -5.66
CA ALA A 180 -15.21 -26.08 -5.63
C ALA A 180 -16.13 -26.91 -4.72
N ALA A 181 -15.86 -28.20 -4.59
CA ALA A 181 -16.62 -29.10 -3.72
C ALA A 181 -16.33 -28.84 -2.25
N SER A 182 -15.07 -28.62 -1.87
CA SER A 182 -14.67 -28.37 -0.48
C SER A 182 -15.30 -27.11 0.12
N ILE A 183 -15.55 -26.08 -0.70
CA ILE A 183 -16.14 -24.83 -0.24
C ILE A 183 -17.68 -24.81 -0.28
N GLU A 184 -18.33 -25.84 -0.80
CA GLU A 184 -19.77 -25.84 -1.05
C GLU A 184 -20.60 -25.67 0.23
N SER A 185 -20.23 -26.33 1.32
CA SER A 185 -20.92 -26.28 2.61
C SER A 185 -20.54 -25.10 3.51
N VAL A 186 -19.52 -24.32 3.11
CA VAL A 186 -18.99 -23.24 3.93
C VAL A 186 -19.94 -22.02 3.88
N SER A 187 -19.99 -21.28 5.01
CA SER A 187 -20.84 -20.08 5.14
C SER A 187 -20.54 -19.02 4.07
N VAL A 188 -21.57 -18.26 3.70
CA VAL A 188 -21.51 -17.20 2.69
C VAL A 188 -20.44 -16.14 3.03
N VAL A 189 -20.20 -15.85 4.30
CA VAL A 189 -19.16 -14.87 4.73
C VAL A 189 -17.79 -15.30 4.22
N TYR A 190 -17.41 -16.56 4.38
CA TYR A 190 -16.13 -17.07 3.87
C TYR A 190 -16.09 -17.07 2.34
N LYS A 191 -17.19 -17.44 1.69
CA LYS A 191 -17.31 -17.43 0.22
C LYS A 191 -17.08 -16.03 -0.33
N LEU A 192 -17.71 -15.02 0.27
CA LEU A 192 -17.52 -13.62 -0.13
C LEU A 192 -16.08 -13.15 0.13
N HIS A 193 -15.51 -13.52 1.27
CA HIS A 193 -14.11 -13.18 1.59
C HIS A 193 -13.12 -13.79 0.59
N VAL A 194 -13.29 -15.07 0.27
CA VAL A 194 -12.47 -15.79 -0.72
C VAL A 194 -12.63 -15.18 -2.11
N PHE A 195 -13.87 -14.97 -2.55
CA PHE A 195 -14.16 -14.40 -3.88
C PHE A 195 -13.57 -12.99 -4.04
N LEU A 196 -13.76 -12.12 -3.04
CA LEU A 196 -13.18 -10.77 -3.04
C LEU A 196 -11.65 -10.82 -2.96
N GLY A 197 -11.09 -11.79 -2.22
CA GLY A 197 -9.66 -12.04 -2.17
C GLY A 197 -9.10 -12.39 -3.55
N MET A 198 -9.76 -13.26 -4.31
CA MET A 198 -9.37 -13.56 -5.69
C MET A 198 -9.52 -12.34 -6.60
N THR A 199 -10.55 -11.52 -6.38
CA THR A 199 -10.72 -10.26 -7.12
C THR A 199 -9.56 -9.27 -6.86
N LEU A 200 -9.00 -9.27 -5.66
CA LEU A 200 -7.80 -8.47 -5.38
C LEU A 200 -6.59 -8.92 -6.22
N PHE A 201 -6.44 -10.23 -6.51
CA PHE A 201 -5.42 -10.70 -7.44
C PHE A 201 -5.67 -10.20 -8.87
N VAL A 202 -6.93 -10.12 -9.32
CA VAL A 202 -7.26 -9.51 -10.62
C VAL A 202 -6.88 -8.03 -10.64
N LEU A 203 -7.17 -7.29 -9.56
CA LEU A 203 -6.87 -5.87 -9.44
C LEU A 203 -5.37 -5.58 -9.23
N PHE A 204 -4.60 -6.58 -8.84
CA PHE A 204 -3.20 -6.43 -8.43
C PHE A 204 -2.33 -5.72 -9.48
N PRO A 205 -2.26 -6.15 -10.75
CA PRO A 205 -1.40 -5.52 -11.75
C PRO A 205 -1.86 -4.11 -12.16
N PHE A 206 -3.13 -3.77 -11.95
CA PHE A 206 -3.71 -2.48 -12.36
C PHE A 206 -3.67 -1.43 -11.26
N THR A 207 -3.23 -1.80 -10.06
CA THR A 207 -3.26 -0.94 -8.88
C THR A 207 -1.87 -0.77 -8.26
N ARG A 208 -1.80 -0.06 -7.15
CA ARG A 208 -0.56 0.08 -6.37
C ARG A 208 -0.13 -1.19 -5.63
N LEU A 209 -0.95 -2.24 -5.61
CA LEU A 209 -0.57 -3.52 -4.98
C LEU A 209 0.70 -4.13 -5.60
N VAL A 210 0.97 -3.83 -6.87
CA VAL A 210 2.17 -4.32 -7.57
C VAL A 210 3.48 -3.96 -6.83
N HIS A 211 3.51 -2.92 -5.97
CA HIS A 211 4.69 -2.57 -5.18
C HIS A 211 5.12 -3.70 -4.22
N ILE A 212 4.23 -4.62 -3.88
CA ILE A 212 4.53 -5.79 -3.03
C ILE A 212 5.64 -6.63 -3.66
N ILE A 213 5.59 -6.83 -4.99
CA ILE A 213 6.60 -7.61 -5.73
C ILE A 213 7.92 -6.83 -5.83
N SER A 214 7.87 -5.51 -5.85
CA SER A 214 9.06 -4.65 -5.90
C SER A 214 9.65 -4.34 -4.52
N ALA A 215 9.12 -4.92 -3.45
CA ALA A 215 9.66 -4.71 -2.10
C ALA A 215 11.12 -5.15 -2.04
N PRO A 216 12.05 -4.27 -1.64
CA PRO A 216 13.48 -4.57 -1.67
C PRO A 216 13.86 -5.43 -0.46
N VAL A 217 13.43 -6.69 -0.44
CA VAL A 217 13.69 -7.66 0.64
C VAL A 217 15.19 -7.80 0.93
N TRP A 218 16.02 -7.60 -0.08
CA TRP A 218 17.49 -7.63 0.02
C TRP A 218 18.05 -6.56 0.97
N TYR A 219 17.33 -5.47 1.23
CA TYR A 219 17.78 -4.44 2.17
C TYR A 219 17.63 -4.84 3.63
N LEU A 220 16.85 -5.86 3.95
CA LEU A 220 16.75 -6.39 5.33
C LEU A 220 18.10 -6.94 5.83
N GLY A 221 18.95 -7.43 4.91
CA GLY A 221 20.29 -7.93 5.24
C GLY A 221 21.41 -6.88 5.11
N ARG A 222 21.12 -5.67 4.65
CA ARG A 222 22.15 -4.64 4.41
C ARG A 222 22.09 -3.55 5.48
N ARG A 223 23.25 -3.29 6.12
CA ARG A 223 23.37 -2.22 7.13
C ARG A 223 23.45 -0.81 6.54
N TYR A 224 23.63 -0.68 5.23
CA TYR A 224 23.76 0.61 4.53
C TYR A 224 23.16 0.56 3.14
N GLN A 225 22.72 1.70 2.66
CA GLN A 225 22.22 1.90 1.30
C GLN A 225 23.25 2.69 0.49
N ILE A 226 23.65 2.14 -0.66
CA ILE A 226 24.53 2.86 -1.60
C ILE A 226 23.64 3.80 -2.41
N VAL A 227 23.73 5.09 -2.13
CA VAL A 227 23.11 6.13 -2.95
C VAL A 227 24.14 6.65 -3.95
N ARG A 228 24.03 6.27 -5.21
CA ARG A 228 24.84 6.85 -6.28
C ARG A 228 24.16 8.14 -6.73
N GLN A 229 24.72 9.27 -6.38
CA GLN A 229 24.36 10.53 -7.03
C GLN A 229 25.11 10.59 -8.37
N LYS A 230 24.39 10.76 -9.48
CA LYS A 230 25.02 11.24 -10.71
C LYS A 230 25.58 12.62 -10.38
N ALA A 231 26.89 12.80 -10.57
CA ALA A 231 27.48 14.13 -10.50
C ALA A 231 26.65 15.04 -11.42
N VAL A 232 25.95 15.98 -10.83
CA VAL A 232 25.30 17.04 -11.60
C VAL A 232 26.47 17.81 -12.22
N ARG A 233 26.66 17.66 -13.54
CA ARG A 233 27.59 18.53 -14.27
C ARG A 233 27.13 19.95 -13.93
N PRO A 234 28.02 20.82 -13.42
CA PRO A 234 27.68 22.23 -13.24
C PRO A 234 27.11 22.70 -14.58
N VAL A 235 25.87 23.16 -14.59
CA VAL A 235 25.34 23.85 -15.77
C VAL A 235 26.33 24.97 -16.01
N ALA A 236 27.07 24.92 -17.11
CA ALA A 236 27.97 26.00 -17.51
C ALA A 236 27.15 27.27 -17.38
N GLN A 237 27.57 28.18 -16.50
CA GLN A 237 26.89 29.44 -16.33
C GLN A 237 26.74 30.01 -17.72
N ARG A 238 25.49 30.18 -18.20
CA ARG A 238 25.26 30.89 -19.44
C ARG A 238 26.05 32.17 -19.34
N PRO A 239 26.88 32.53 -20.35
CA PRO A 239 27.57 33.81 -20.34
C PRO A 239 26.49 34.85 -20.03
N GLN A 240 26.71 35.63 -18.97
CA GLN A 240 25.80 36.76 -18.69
C GLN A 240 25.81 37.60 -19.95
N VAL A 241 24.67 37.63 -20.64
CA VAL A 241 24.48 38.56 -21.76
C VAL A 241 24.70 39.93 -21.12
N ARG A 242 25.87 40.58 -21.46
CA ARG A 242 26.08 41.95 -21.08
C ARG A 242 24.83 42.73 -21.50
N PRO A 243 24.22 43.47 -20.57
CA PRO A 243 23.12 44.36 -20.97
C PRO A 243 23.66 45.22 -22.14
N LEU A 244 22.98 45.20 -23.26
CA LEU A 244 23.26 46.11 -24.37
C LEU A 244 23.39 47.48 -23.74
N ALA A 245 24.56 48.15 -23.98
CA ALA A 245 24.76 49.52 -23.56
C ALA A 245 23.54 50.31 -24.03
N GLN A 246 22.84 50.93 -23.07
CA GLN A 246 21.74 51.83 -23.47
C GLN A 246 22.31 52.91 -24.34
N PRO A 247 21.66 53.22 -25.46
CA PRO A 247 22.10 54.33 -26.32
C PRO A 247 22.21 55.62 -25.49
N ALA A 248 23.31 56.33 -25.66
CA ALA A 248 23.65 57.54 -24.92
C ALA A 248 22.78 58.73 -25.34
N HIS A 249 21.47 58.56 -25.23
CA HIS A 249 20.55 59.69 -25.43
C HIS A 249 19.69 59.84 -24.16
N GLU A 250 19.78 61.11 -23.69
CA GLU A 250 19.05 61.68 -22.56
C GLU A 250 19.66 61.46 -21.17
N ARG A 251 20.70 62.30 -20.88
CA ARG A 251 20.94 62.68 -19.51
C ARG A 251 19.80 63.65 -19.10
N PRO A 252 19.05 63.37 -18.05
CA PRO A 252 18.14 64.37 -17.52
C PRO A 252 18.96 65.56 -17.03
N VAL A 253 18.60 66.74 -17.45
CA VAL A 253 19.14 68.00 -16.96
C VAL A 253 18.93 68.04 -15.45
N GLN A 254 20.02 68.04 -14.68
CA GLN A 254 19.96 68.18 -13.23
C GLN A 254 19.45 69.60 -12.94
N ALA A 255 18.31 69.70 -12.28
CA ALA A 255 17.82 70.93 -11.69
C ALA A 255 18.79 71.37 -10.59
N PRO A 256 19.08 72.69 -10.46
CA PRO A 256 20.01 73.21 -9.45
C PRO A 256 19.45 72.96 -8.04
N GLN A 257 20.26 72.35 -7.18
CA GLN A 257 19.95 72.14 -5.80
C GLN A 257 19.98 73.48 -5.03
N PRO A 258 18.94 73.86 -4.26
CA PRO A 258 19.02 74.96 -3.36
C PRO A 258 19.92 74.63 -2.19
N GLY A 259 20.96 75.45 -2.01
CA GLY A 259 21.88 75.33 -0.88
C GLY A 259 21.16 75.58 0.45
N TYR A 260 21.31 74.65 1.36
CA TYR A 260 21.15 74.86 2.78
C TYR A 260 22.42 74.41 3.50
N ALA A 261 23.20 75.44 3.87
CA ALA A 261 24.20 75.30 4.87
C ALA A 261 23.49 75.20 6.21
N PHE A 262 23.74 74.15 6.97
CA PHE A 262 23.59 74.19 8.42
C PHE A 262 24.79 73.49 9.05
N SER A 263 25.42 74.32 9.93
CA SER A 263 26.58 74.06 10.67
C SER A 263 26.44 72.96 11.73
N ALA A 264 27.58 72.36 12.00
CA ALA A 264 27.83 71.44 13.07
C ALA A 264 27.43 71.98 14.44
N VAL A 265 26.84 71.17 15.27
CA VAL A 265 26.91 71.24 16.72
C VAL A 265 27.36 69.89 17.25
N GLU A 266 28.56 69.93 17.76
CA GLU A 266 29.21 68.93 18.58
C GLU A 266 28.53 68.90 19.94
N VAL A 267 28.05 67.77 20.42
CA VAL A 267 27.79 67.55 21.84
C VAL A 267 28.50 66.29 22.26
N LYS A 268 29.53 66.50 23.02
CA LYS A 268 30.21 65.56 23.88
C LYS A 268 29.35 65.22 25.11
N ASP A 269 29.56 63.98 25.55
CA ASP A 269 29.40 63.44 26.87
C ASP A 269 27.98 63.43 27.52
N ILE A 270 27.43 62.27 27.69
CA ILE A 270 27.41 61.47 28.95
C ILE A 270 26.97 60.05 28.64
#